data_30a2cbe531a0d05309be34d3f8465521
#
_entry.id   30a2cbe531a0d05309be34d3f8465521
#
_cell.length_a   1.000
_cell.length_b   1.000
_cell.length_c   1.000
_cell.angle_alpha   90.00
_cell.angle_beta   90.00
_cell.angle_gamma   90.00
#
_symmetry.space_group_name_H-M   'P 1'
#
loop_
_entity.id
_entity.type
_entity.pdbx_description
1 polymer ?
#
loop_
_entity_poly.entity_id
_entity_poly.type
_entity_poly.pdbx_seq_one_letter_code
_entity_poly.pdbx_strand_id
1 'polypeptide(L)'
;MAQERKLTRSGATGNEREMDAGEKGPEVERAPIELYKIVSVENDTTIVDTTLSIYKDYRFNYLRKDNFGLLPFSNVGRSYNRLTYDFLDERYVLPQFGARARHYNFMEVEDIFYYNVPTPFTELFFKTVFEQGQAVDALFTVNTSPNLNFSIAYKGLRSLGRYKHLLSSTGNFRATLSYNSPNEKYSLQTHFVSQDLLNEENGGLTDASLEQYIAKNPEFEDRSRLDVNFQDAQSTLYGKRFFLDHSYALYKRNDSLAQRNLTIGHRLNHTYKKYRFQQENANEIFGPSFEEVGIRDETRLTSTSNEVYVGFTAGNLAQIVARGRHTNYDYGYNTVLDLEDGFITNRLQGNIISAGGDYTGTLGGFQFKGNGMINLIGDLKGYDLGARLAYVLSPDFSIAATANINDRAPNYNFLLYQSDYINYNWETSFSNESRQSLGFDLWAPQLLNANLEFTTINDMAYFALDELGSVQPFQHEGQVSYIKVKGQREFSLGKFALNNTVLFQSVLDGGQVFNVPDLVTRNTLYYRDHWFQRALYLQTGFTLNYFTGYNLNGYDPVLAEFYVQNEQEFDGFPTVDFFFNGKIRQARIFFKLEHLNDLIQGNNNFSAPLYPYRDFGVRFGLVWNFFM
;
A
#
# COMPACT_ATOMS: atom_id res chain seq x y z
N MET A 1 -41.74 -12.56 60.33
CA MET A 1 -42.95 -11.74 60.51
C MET A 1 -43.19 -11.01 59.18
N ALA A 2 -44.21 -11.47 58.50
CA ALA A 2 -44.63 -10.91 57.20
C ALA A 2 -45.51 -9.68 57.44
N GLN A 3 -45.40 -8.69 56.59
CA GLN A 3 -46.47 -7.71 56.41
C GLN A 3 -46.69 -7.43 54.95
N GLU A 4 -47.75 -8.04 54.42
CA GLU A 4 -48.43 -7.70 53.19
C GLU A 4 -49.00 -6.29 53.24
N ARG A 5 -48.88 -5.51 52.15
CA ARG A 5 -49.74 -4.34 51.88
C ARG A 5 -50.51 -4.51 50.60
N LYS A 6 -51.81 -4.56 50.73
CA LYS A 6 -52.84 -4.62 49.70
C LYS A 6 -52.78 -3.40 48.78
N LEU A 7 -52.89 -3.67 47.49
CA LEU A 7 -53.22 -2.70 46.45
C LEU A 7 -54.74 -2.47 46.39
N THR A 8 -55.16 -1.25 46.59
CA THR A 8 -56.50 -0.78 46.26
C THR A 8 -56.49 -0.14 44.86
N ARG A 9 -57.28 -0.69 43.94
CA ARG A 9 -57.65 -0.07 42.68
C ARG A 9 -58.63 1.07 42.93
N SER A 10 -58.32 2.26 42.41
CA SER A 10 -59.29 3.34 42.18
C SER A 10 -59.20 3.69 40.68
N GLY A 11 -60.34 3.57 39.98
CA GLY A 11 -60.48 3.98 38.59
C GLY A 11 -60.69 5.50 38.52
N ALA A 12 -60.10 6.10 37.49
CA ALA A 12 -60.47 7.41 36.98
C ALA A 12 -60.16 7.51 35.50
N THR A 13 -61.16 7.60 34.71
CA THR A 13 -61.43 8.37 33.50
C THR A 13 -60.24 9.01 32.77
N GLY A 14 -60.22 8.76 31.44
CA GLY A 14 -59.28 9.23 30.45
C GLY A 14 -59.10 10.75 30.41
N ASN A 15 -57.86 11.10 30.11
CA ASN A 15 -57.49 12.30 29.38
C ASN A 15 -56.32 11.89 28.51
N GLU A 16 -56.57 11.90 27.22
CA GLU A 16 -55.51 11.87 26.18
C GLU A 16 -54.65 13.13 26.37
N ARG A 17 -53.48 12.98 26.96
CA ARG A 17 -52.43 13.97 26.84
C ARG A 17 -51.73 13.73 25.51
N GLU A 18 -51.98 14.62 24.54
CA GLU A 18 -51.07 14.84 23.42
C GLU A 18 -49.62 14.85 23.98
N MET A 19 -48.80 13.90 23.55
CA MET A 19 -47.36 13.97 23.73
C MET A 19 -46.89 15.17 22.89
N ASP A 20 -46.64 16.23 23.57
CA ASP A 20 -45.97 17.41 23.08
C ASP A 20 -44.65 16.95 22.44
N ALA A 21 -44.53 17.17 21.14
CA ALA A 21 -43.32 16.88 20.37
C ALA A 21 -42.22 17.73 20.98
N GLY A 22 -41.32 17.08 21.75
CA GLY A 22 -40.23 17.74 22.42
C GLY A 22 -39.57 18.77 21.55
N GLU A 23 -39.40 19.98 22.09
CA GLU A 23 -38.65 21.06 21.46
C GLU A 23 -37.36 20.51 20.83
N LYS A 24 -37.24 20.64 19.51
CA LYS A 24 -35.96 20.42 18.81
C LYS A 24 -34.97 21.37 19.47
N GLY A 25 -34.07 20.83 20.27
CA GLY A 25 -32.91 21.58 20.73
C GLY A 25 -32.29 22.37 19.59
N PRO A 26 -31.61 23.49 19.84
CA PRO A 26 -31.04 24.33 18.79
C PRO A 26 -30.27 23.45 17.83
N GLU A 27 -30.63 23.51 16.54
CA GLU A 27 -29.95 22.77 15.46
C GLU A 27 -28.53 23.31 15.43
N VAL A 28 -27.58 22.58 16.01
CA VAL A 28 -26.15 22.95 16.00
C VAL A 28 -25.74 22.97 14.53
N GLU A 29 -25.52 24.16 14.00
CA GLU A 29 -25.10 24.40 12.62
C GLU A 29 -23.76 23.67 12.43
N ARG A 30 -23.78 22.56 11.70
CA ARG A 30 -22.58 21.76 11.47
C ARG A 30 -21.67 22.50 10.53
N ALA A 31 -20.36 22.54 10.85
CA ALA A 31 -19.37 23.12 9.98
C ALA A 31 -19.42 22.44 8.58
N PRO A 32 -19.34 23.22 7.48
CA PRO A 32 -19.29 22.67 6.13
C PRO A 32 -18.16 21.63 5.96
N ILE A 33 -18.44 20.57 5.17
CA ILE A 33 -17.47 19.46 4.99
C ILE A 33 -16.18 19.93 4.32
N GLU A 34 -16.23 20.96 3.52
CA GLU A 34 -15.11 21.58 2.80
C GLU A 34 -14.04 22.15 3.75
N LEU A 35 -14.40 22.40 4.99
CA LEU A 35 -13.48 22.87 6.02
C LEU A 35 -12.67 21.73 6.68
N TYR A 36 -13.07 20.45 6.48
CA TYR A 36 -12.35 19.29 6.98
C TYR A 36 -11.30 18.88 5.94
N LYS A 37 -10.08 19.34 6.11
CA LYS A 37 -8.98 19.14 5.16
C LYS A 37 -8.05 18.02 5.57
N ILE A 38 -7.62 17.27 4.57
CA ILE A 38 -6.55 16.25 4.66
C ILE A 38 -5.38 16.77 3.82
N VAL A 39 -4.19 16.83 4.40
CA VAL A 39 -2.99 17.40 3.77
C VAL A 39 -1.93 16.33 3.66
N SER A 40 -1.39 16.09 2.46
CA SER A 40 -0.26 15.18 2.25
C SER A 40 1.06 15.79 2.72
N VAL A 41 2.13 14.98 2.72
CA VAL A 41 3.50 15.47 3.01
C VAL A 41 3.97 16.48 1.95
N GLU A 42 3.49 16.36 0.71
CA GLU A 42 3.76 17.32 -0.36
C GLU A 42 2.87 18.58 -0.30
N ASN A 43 2.05 18.71 0.73
CA ASN A 43 1.08 19.80 0.91
C ASN A 43 -0.09 19.81 -0.09
N ASP A 44 -0.35 18.69 -0.77
CA ASP A 44 -1.59 18.54 -1.52
C ASP A 44 -2.76 18.42 -0.55
N THR A 45 -3.80 19.22 -0.79
CA THR A 45 -4.95 19.31 0.10
C THR A 45 -6.18 18.70 -0.54
N THR A 46 -6.80 17.76 0.17
CA THR A 46 -8.10 17.18 -0.14
C THR A 46 -9.07 17.42 1.01
N ILE A 47 -10.36 17.22 0.79
CA ILE A 47 -11.39 17.30 1.83
C ILE A 47 -11.83 15.91 2.28
N VAL A 48 -12.26 15.82 3.54
CA VAL A 48 -12.87 14.60 4.06
C VAL A 48 -14.21 14.39 3.35
N ASP A 49 -14.21 13.48 2.37
CA ASP A 49 -15.41 13.11 1.65
C ASP A 49 -15.94 11.77 2.13
N THR A 50 -17.07 11.82 2.83
CA THR A 50 -17.74 10.62 3.34
C THR A 50 -18.39 9.76 2.24
N THR A 51 -18.42 10.23 1.00
CA THR A 51 -18.98 9.48 -0.15
C THR A 51 -17.91 8.72 -0.94
N LEU A 52 -16.65 9.15 -0.89
CA LEU A 52 -15.57 8.58 -1.69
C LEU A 52 -15.39 7.09 -1.48
N SER A 53 -15.46 6.60 -0.25
CA SER A 53 -15.25 5.19 0.05
C SER A 53 -16.41 4.33 -0.42
N ILE A 54 -17.67 4.79 -0.39
CA ILE A 54 -18.80 3.99 -0.86
C ILE A 54 -18.75 3.79 -2.38
N TYR A 55 -18.30 4.78 -3.15
CA TYR A 55 -18.19 4.66 -4.60
C TYR A 55 -17.05 3.76 -5.06
N LYS A 56 -16.00 3.63 -4.26
CA LYS A 56 -14.76 2.95 -4.61
C LYS A 56 -14.52 1.67 -3.80
N ASP A 57 -15.33 1.38 -2.78
CA ASP A 57 -15.08 0.27 -1.85
C ASP A 57 -15.02 -1.10 -2.55
N TYR A 58 -15.78 -1.30 -3.62
CA TYR A 58 -15.76 -2.57 -4.37
C TYR A 58 -14.38 -2.94 -4.93
N ARG A 59 -13.49 -1.96 -5.15
CA ARG A 59 -12.13 -2.15 -5.65
C ARG A 59 -11.06 -2.03 -4.58
N PHE A 60 -11.43 -1.72 -3.33
CA PHE A 60 -10.47 -1.56 -2.23
C PHE A 60 -10.22 -2.89 -1.51
N ASN A 61 -8.96 -3.14 -1.20
CA ASN A 61 -8.57 -4.17 -0.25
C ASN A 61 -8.77 -3.69 1.21
N TYR A 62 -8.32 -4.49 2.18
CA TYR A 62 -8.43 -4.14 3.61
C TYR A 62 -7.60 -2.91 4.02
N LEU A 63 -6.61 -2.53 3.22
CA LEU A 63 -5.82 -1.30 3.42
C LEU A 63 -6.51 -0.05 2.86
N ARG A 64 -7.68 -0.21 2.22
CA ARG A 64 -8.39 0.85 1.49
C ARG A 64 -7.58 1.39 0.29
N LYS A 65 -6.74 0.51 -0.29
CA LYS A 65 -6.00 0.75 -1.54
C LYS A 65 -6.63 -0.04 -2.67
N ASP A 66 -6.54 0.46 -3.89
CA ASP A 66 -7.03 -0.25 -5.09
C ASP A 66 -6.26 -1.58 -5.23
N ASN A 67 -6.99 -2.67 -5.50
CA ASN A 67 -6.45 -4.02 -5.62
C ASN A 67 -6.17 -4.44 -7.07
N PHE A 68 -6.33 -3.55 -8.05
CA PHE A 68 -6.08 -3.86 -9.45
C PHE A 68 -4.61 -4.25 -9.68
N GLY A 69 -4.38 -5.35 -10.37
CA GLY A 69 -3.02 -5.86 -10.60
C GLY A 69 -2.36 -6.52 -9.39
N LEU A 70 -3.13 -6.88 -8.37
CA LEU A 70 -2.65 -7.57 -7.18
C LEU A 70 -3.34 -8.91 -7.01
N LEU A 71 -2.55 -9.98 -6.89
CA LEU A 71 -3.01 -11.34 -6.61
C LEU A 71 -2.75 -11.66 -5.14
N PRO A 72 -3.79 -11.61 -4.27
CA PRO A 72 -3.62 -11.79 -2.84
C PRO A 72 -3.41 -13.26 -2.47
N PHE A 73 -2.59 -13.52 -1.46
CA PHE A 73 -2.51 -14.81 -0.80
C PHE A 73 -3.81 -15.16 -0.08
N SER A 74 -3.98 -16.42 0.29
CA SER A 74 -5.24 -16.95 0.85
C SER A 74 -5.72 -16.21 2.09
N ASN A 75 -4.82 -15.76 2.99
CA ASN A 75 -5.21 -15.00 4.17
C ASN A 75 -5.06 -13.48 3.97
N VAL A 76 -5.83 -12.69 4.71
CA VAL A 76 -5.75 -11.23 4.73
C VAL A 76 -4.54 -10.81 5.57
N GLY A 77 -3.82 -9.77 5.12
CA GLY A 77 -2.61 -9.30 5.79
C GLY A 77 -1.32 -9.96 5.32
N ARG A 78 -1.43 -10.94 4.43
CA ARG A 78 -0.27 -11.55 3.76
C ARG A 78 0.15 -10.76 2.53
N SER A 79 1.17 -11.26 1.87
CA SER A 79 1.75 -10.68 0.65
C SER A 79 0.79 -10.72 -0.54
N TYR A 80 1.14 -9.99 -1.57
CA TYR A 80 0.47 -9.98 -2.87
C TYR A 80 1.50 -10.28 -3.96
N ASN A 81 1.23 -11.26 -4.80
CA ASN A 81 1.96 -11.41 -6.05
C ASN A 81 1.50 -10.31 -7.01
N ARG A 82 2.43 -9.68 -7.74
CA ARG A 82 2.12 -8.57 -8.64
C ARG A 82 1.81 -9.07 -10.04
N LEU A 83 0.66 -8.65 -10.57
CA LEU A 83 0.28 -8.90 -11.96
C LEU A 83 0.73 -7.76 -12.90
N THR A 84 1.19 -6.63 -12.36
CA THR A 84 1.67 -5.47 -13.13
C THR A 84 2.58 -4.59 -12.28
N TYR A 85 3.42 -3.79 -12.95
CA TYR A 85 4.38 -2.89 -12.31
C TYR A 85 4.20 -1.47 -12.83
N ASP A 86 4.37 -0.48 -11.93
CA ASP A 86 4.29 0.96 -12.21
C ASP A 86 5.66 1.59 -11.94
N PHE A 87 6.57 1.50 -12.91
CA PHE A 87 7.95 1.94 -12.74
C PHE A 87 8.11 3.47 -12.70
N LEU A 88 7.17 4.22 -13.27
CA LEU A 88 7.16 5.69 -13.21
C LEU A 88 6.94 6.22 -11.79
N ASP A 89 6.28 5.45 -10.92
CA ASP A 89 5.99 5.82 -9.53
C ASP A 89 7.13 5.42 -8.56
N GLU A 90 8.06 4.56 -8.99
CA GLU A 90 9.19 4.10 -8.18
C GLU A 90 10.39 5.04 -8.33
N ARG A 91 10.58 5.97 -7.37
CA ARG A 91 11.51 7.10 -7.48
C ARG A 91 12.50 7.14 -6.31
N TYR A 92 13.40 6.19 -6.26
CA TYR A 92 14.38 6.05 -5.19
C TYR A 92 15.81 6.21 -5.73
N VAL A 93 16.67 6.95 -5.02
CA VAL A 93 18.10 7.12 -5.35
C VAL A 93 19.01 6.25 -4.46
N LEU A 94 18.42 5.56 -3.48
CA LEU A 94 19.12 4.67 -2.56
C LEU A 94 18.49 3.28 -2.59
N PRO A 95 19.27 2.24 -2.26
CA PRO A 95 18.75 0.89 -2.05
C PRO A 95 17.57 0.90 -1.09
N GLN A 96 16.61 0.04 -1.34
CA GLN A 96 15.51 -0.18 -0.42
C GLN A 96 15.82 -1.33 0.54
N PHE A 97 15.16 -1.32 1.69
CA PHE A 97 15.20 -2.43 2.62
C PHE A 97 14.56 -3.67 1.97
N GLY A 98 15.15 -4.85 2.14
CA GLY A 98 14.61 -6.12 1.68
C GLY A 98 13.24 -6.48 2.27
N ALA A 99 12.84 -7.73 2.19
CA ALA A 99 11.51 -8.21 2.57
C ALA A 99 10.38 -7.48 1.81
N ARG A 100 10.57 -7.30 0.49
CA ARG A 100 9.68 -6.46 -0.35
C ARG A 100 8.26 -7.00 -0.42
N ALA A 101 8.08 -8.32 -0.35
CA ALA A 101 6.77 -8.93 -0.32
C ALA A 101 5.91 -8.47 0.87
N ARG A 102 6.53 -7.97 1.96
CA ARG A 102 5.86 -7.47 3.17
C ARG A 102 5.57 -5.97 3.13
N HIS A 103 6.24 -5.20 2.25
CA HIS A 103 6.15 -3.74 2.22
C HIS A 103 4.82 -3.21 1.70
N TYR A 104 4.00 -4.01 1.05
CA TYR A 104 2.67 -3.58 0.62
C TYR A 104 1.80 -3.09 1.80
N ASN A 105 1.96 -3.72 2.96
CA ASN A 105 1.24 -3.40 4.20
C ASN A 105 1.98 -2.35 5.04
N PHE A 106 3.22 -2.02 4.70
CA PHE A 106 4.06 -1.07 5.41
C PHE A 106 3.70 0.36 5.01
N MET A 107 3.63 1.27 5.98
CA MET A 107 3.35 2.68 5.74
C MET A 107 4.65 3.45 5.58
N GLU A 108 4.88 3.99 4.38
CA GLU A 108 5.97 4.89 4.10
C GLU A 108 5.60 6.35 4.45
N VAL A 109 6.48 7.31 4.18
CA VAL A 109 6.26 8.74 4.50
C VAL A 109 5.02 9.27 3.80
N GLU A 110 4.82 8.89 2.54
CA GLU A 110 3.74 9.32 1.65
C GLU A 110 2.36 8.80 2.07
N ASP A 111 2.30 7.73 2.89
CA ASP A 111 1.06 7.18 3.44
C ASP A 111 0.54 7.94 4.67
N ILE A 112 1.27 8.96 5.15
CA ILE A 112 0.92 9.72 6.35
C ILE A 112 0.30 11.07 5.96
N PHE A 113 -0.87 11.34 6.53
CA PHE A 113 -1.61 12.57 6.29
C PHE A 113 -1.71 13.42 7.55
N TYR A 114 -1.76 14.72 7.34
CA TYR A 114 -2.04 15.75 8.33
C TYR A 114 -3.45 16.27 8.14
N TYR A 115 -4.00 16.91 9.16
CA TYR A 115 -5.39 17.35 9.13
C TYR A 115 -5.51 18.81 9.52
N ASN A 116 -6.60 19.45 9.06
CA ASN A 116 -7.06 20.73 9.55
C ASN A 116 -8.59 20.67 9.59
N VAL A 117 -9.17 20.73 10.79
CA VAL A 117 -10.59 20.47 11.02
C VAL A 117 -11.21 21.55 11.88
N PRO A 118 -12.43 22.03 11.56
CA PRO A 118 -13.09 23.09 12.33
C PRO A 118 -13.60 22.60 13.69
N THR A 119 -13.92 21.31 13.80
CA THR A 119 -14.32 20.61 15.03
C THR A 119 -13.59 19.29 15.14
N PRO A 120 -13.49 18.66 16.32
CA PRO A 120 -12.90 17.34 16.45
C PRO A 120 -13.56 16.33 15.51
N PHE A 121 -12.75 15.53 14.84
CA PHE A 121 -13.18 14.54 13.88
C PHE A 121 -12.63 13.16 14.24
N THR A 122 -13.51 12.16 14.23
CA THR A 122 -13.15 10.76 14.45
C THR A 122 -13.68 9.90 13.31
N GLU A 123 -12.84 9.05 12.75
CA GLU A 123 -13.23 7.99 11.81
C GLU A 123 -12.93 6.63 12.45
N LEU A 124 -13.92 5.74 12.47
CA LEU A 124 -13.77 4.36 12.89
C LEU A 124 -14.11 3.46 11.70
N PHE A 125 -13.15 2.66 11.28
CA PHE A 125 -13.31 1.62 10.27
C PHE A 125 -13.19 0.25 10.92
N PHE A 126 -14.10 -0.64 10.58
CA PHE A 126 -14.10 -2.05 10.96
C PHE A 126 -14.43 -2.90 9.73
N LYS A 127 -13.73 -4.02 9.58
CA LYS A 127 -14.03 -5.03 8.55
C LYS A 127 -13.71 -6.42 9.08
N THR A 128 -14.59 -7.39 8.82
CA THR A 128 -14.31 -8.80 9.11
C THR A 128 -13.21 -9.34 8.20
N VAL A 129 -12.47 -10.33 8.68
CA VAL A 129 -11.41 -11.05 7.96
C VAL A 129 -11.69 -12.56 7.98
N PHE A 130 -10.80 -13.37 7.40
CA PHE A 130 -10.95 -14.83 7.42
C PHE A 130 -10.67 -15.38 8.80
N GLU A 131 -11.51 -16.32 9.24
CA GLU A 131 -11.44 -17.04 10.50
C GLU A 131 -11.04 -16.13 11.68
N GLN A 132 -11.85 -16.07 12.66
CA GLN A 132 -11.62 -15.41 13.95
C GLN A 132 -10.68 -14.18 13.92
N GLY A 133 -11.16 -13.04 13.41
CA GLY A 133 -10.36 -11.84 13.41
C GLY A 133 -11.06 -10.63 12.80
N GLN A 134 -10.34 -9.52 12.77
CA GLN A 134 -10.87 -8.24 12.31
C GLN A 134 -9.76 -7.33 11.79
N ALA A 135 -10.16 -6.42 10.90
CA ALA A 135 -9.38 -5.24 10.53
C ALA A 135 -10.04 -4.00 11.10
N VAL A 136 -9.26 -3.15 11.76
CA VAL A 136 -9.70 -1.88 12.33
C VAL A 136 -8.79 -0.76 11.86
N ASP A 137 -9.33 0.44 11.62
CA ASP A 137 -8.57 1.66 11.41
C ASP A 137 -9.30 2.80 12.13
N ALA A 138 -8.70 3.34 13.17
CA ALA A 138 -9.27 4.39 14.00
C ALA A 138 -8.41 5.64 13.87
N LEU A 139 -9.05 6.77 13.58
CA LEU A 139 -8.43 8.09 13.50
C LEU A 139 -9.18 9.05 14.42
N PHE A 140 -8.43 9.80 15.21
CA PHE A 140 -8.91 10.98 15.93
C PHE A 140 -8.05 12.18 15.55
N THR A 141 -8.66 13.30 15.20
CA THR A 141 -7.95 14.54 14.90
C THR A 141 -8.69 15.76 15.45
N VAL A 142 -7.94 16.73 15.93
CA VAL A 142 -8.46 17.95 16.54
C VAL A 142 -7.54 19.14 16.29
N ASN A 143 -8.13 20.28 15.98
CA ASN A 143 -7.46 21.55 16.05
C ASN A 143 -7.58 22.11 17.48
N THR A 144 -6.47 22.18 18.21
CA THR A 144 -6.43 22.79 19.56
C THR A 144 -6.39 24.32 19.50
N SER A 145 -6.05 24.85 18.33
CA SER A 145 -6.18 26.26 17.94
C SER A 145 -6.34 26.33 16.41
N PRO A 146 -6.74 27.47 15.83
CA PRO A 146 -6.81 27.62 14.38
C PRO A 146 -5.51 27.27 13.64
N ASN A 147 -4.39 27.29 14.34
CA ASN A 147 -3.05 27.15 13.80
C ASN A 147 -2.39 25.80 14.11
N LEU A 148 -2.96 25.02 15.02
CA LEU A 148 -2.35 23.78 15.53
C LEU A 148 -3.33 22.63 15.50
N ASN A 149 -2.99 21.61 14.68
CA ASN A 149 -3.71 20.35 14.62
C ASN A 149 -2.86 19.22 15.21
N PHE A 150 -3.53 18.30 15.84
CA PHE A 150 -2.96 17.05 16.34
C PHE A 150 -3.85 15.87 15.93
N SER A 151 -3.25 14.75 15.52
CA SER A 151 -4.00 13.52 15.30
C SER A 151 -3.30 12.29 15.86
N ILE A 152 -4.10 11.29 16.23
CA ILE A 152 -3.66 9.94 16.58
C ILE A 152 -4.47 8.97 15.75
N ALA A 153 -3.79 7.95 15.22
CA ALA A 153 -4.45 6.88 14.49
C ALA A 153 -3.81 5.52 14.78
N TYR A 154 -4.63 4.49 14.74
CA TYR A 154 -4.19 3.10 14.85
C TYR A 154 -4.91 2.25 13.81
N LYS A 155 -4.11 1.50 13.05
CA LYS A 155 -4.60 0.51 12.09
C LYS A 155 -4.09 -0.86 12.51
N GLY A 156 -5.01 -1.77 12.76
CA GLY A 156 -4.69 -3.13 13.17
C GLY A 156 -5.44 -4.16 12.34
N LEU A 157 -4.82 -5.31 12.16
CA LEU A 157 -5.44 -6.47 11.54
C LEU A 157 -4.97 -7.71 12.28
N ARG A 158 -5.91 -8.61 12.55
CA ARG A 158 -5.63 -9.99 12.97
C ARG A 158 -6.53 -10.92 12.18
N SER A 159 -5.95 -11.94 11.54
CA SER A 159 -6.66 -12.95 10.77
C SER A 159 -5.96 -14.29 10.93
N LEU A 160 -6.70 -15.31 11.37
CA LEU A 160 -6.14 -16.65 11.59
C LEU A 160 -5.84 -17.36 10.26
N GLY A 161 -6.69 -17.13 9.23
CA GLY A 161 -6.61 -17.86 7.97
C GLY A 161 -7.27 -19.23 8.05
N ARG A 162 -7.41 -19.92 6.91
CA ARG A 162 -8.07 -21.23 6.80
C ARG A 162 -7.11 -22.40 6.83
N TYR A 163 -5.87 -22.19 6.39
CA TYR A 163 -4.83 -23.21 6.38
C TYR A 163 -4.07 -23.24 7.71
N LYS A 164 -3.40 -24.35 7.99
CA LYS A 164 -2.53 -24.50 9.15
C LYS A 164 -1.46 -23.41 9.17
N HIS A 165 -1.14 -22.89 10.34
CA HIS A 165 -0.05 -21.96 10.60
C HIS A 165 -0.01 -20.78 9.62
N LEU A 166 -1.10 -19.97 9.58
CA LEU A 166 -1.31 -18.92 8.60
C LEU A 166 -1.74 -17.57 9.21
N LEU A 167 -1.59 -17.41 10.52
CA LEU A 167 -1.95 -16.16 11.21
C LEU A 167 -1.25 -14.95 10.57
N SER A 168 -2.00 -13.89 10.37
CA SER A 168 -1.49 -12.54 10.10
C SER A 168 -1.90 -11.60 11.22
N SER A 169 -0.94 -10.85 11.75
CA SER A 169 -1.19 -9.84 12.78
C SER A 169 -0.38 -8.59 12.46
N THR A 170 -1.07 -7.47 12.26
CA THR A 170 -0.40 -6.20 11.93
C THR A 170 -0.90 -5.09 12.83
N GLY A 171 0.02 -4.22 13.24
CA GLY A 171 -0.27 -3.02 14.02
C GLY A 171 0.47 -1.80 13.46
N ASN A 172 -0.23 -0.69 13.25
CA ASN A 172 0.34 0.57 12.78
C ASN A 172 -0.20 1.72 13.64
N PHE A 173 0.62 2.25 14.52
CA PHE A 173 0.33 3.45 15.29
C PHE A 173 0.90 4.67 14.60
N ARG A 174 0.13 5.76 14.54
CA ARG A 174 0.51 7.03 13.94
C ARG A 174 0.12 8.18 14.85
N ALA A 175 1.03 9.12 15.04
CA ALA A 175 0.74 10.41 15.66
C ALA A 175 1.27 11.52 14.76
N THR A 176 0.45 12.53 14.45
CA THR A 176 0.84 13.66 13.60
C THR A 176 0.56 14.98 14.30
N LEU A 177 1.36 15.98 13.97
CA LEU A 177 1.16 17.36 14.39
C LEU A 177 1.45 18.27 13.20
N SER A 178 0.58 19.25 12.96
CA SER A 178 0.81 20.33 12.01
C SER A 178 0.57 21.69 12.66
N TYR A 179 1.46 22.62 12.39
CA TYR A 179 1.39 23.99 12.91
C TYR A 179 1.70 25.00 11.82
N ASN A 180 0.88 26.03 11.73
CA ASN A 180 1.14 27.21 10.91
C ASN A 180 1.08 28.45 11.79
N SER A 181 2.11 29.32 11.74
CA SER A 181 2.11 30.55 12.52
C SER A 181 0.98 31.50 12.07
N PRO A 182 0.44 32.36 12.98
CA PRO A 182 -0.64 33.28 12.63
C PRO A 182 -0.34 34.23 11.47
N ASN A 183 0.93 34.55 11.25
CA ASN A 183 1.40 35.35 10.12
C ASN A 183 1.71 34.52 8.87
N GLU A 184 1.41 33.20 8.91
CA GLU A 184 1.64 32.21 7.84
C GLU A 184 3.09 32.21 7.31
N LYS A 185 4.06 32.63 8.10
CA LYS A 185 5.47 32.61 7.69
C LYS A 185 6.16 31.31 8.07
N TYR A 186 5.78 30.69 9.17
CA TYR A 186 6.35 29.42 9.64
C TYR A 186 5.33 28.30 9.53
N SER A 187 5.75 27.19 8.94
CA SER A 187 5.00 25.94 8.82
C SER A 187 5.80 24.78 9.39
N LEU A 188 5.13 23.87 10.08
CA LEU A 188 5.70 22.67 10.66
C LEU A 188 4.74 21.50 10.44
N GLN A 189 5.27 20.39 9.93
CA GLN A 189 4.61 19.08 9.91
C GLN A 189 5.56 18.07 10.55
N THR A 190 5.05 17.26 11.46
CA THR A 190 5.83 16.18 12.08
C THR A 190 4.96 14.98 12.37
N HIS A 191 5.54 13.79 12.23
CA HIS A 191 4.86 12.55 12.60
C HIS A 191 5.80 11.53 13.23
N PHE A 192 5.21 10.69 14.04
CA PHE A 192 5.80 9.46 14.54
C PHE A 192 4.95 8.27 14.09
N VAL A 193 5.61 7.22 13.60
CA VAL A 193 4.98 5.95 13.20
C VAL A 193 5.71 4.80 13.88
N SER A 194 4.94 3.86 14.42
CA SER A 194 5.44 2.58 14.90
C SER A 194 4.57 1.47 14.34
N GLN A 195 5.19 0.48 13.69
CA GLN A 195 4.46 -0.59 13.02
C GLN A 195 5.18 -1.93 13.15
N ASP A 196 4.36 -2.97 13.24
CA ASP A 196 4.78 -4.36 13.24
C ASP A 196 3.84 -5.18 12.34
N LEU A 197 4.43 -6.02 11.51
CA LEU A 197 3.74 -6.84 10.53
C LEU A 197 4.20 -8.28 10.71
N LEU A 198 3.47 -9.06 11.50
CA LEU A 198 3.75 -10.47 11.77
C LEU A 198 2.92 -11.38 10.86
N ASN A 199 3.56 -12.40 10.30
CA ASN A 199 2.91 -13.55 9.68
C ASN A 199 3.52 -14.85 10.23
N GLU A 200 2.66 -15.82 10.52
CA GLU A 200 3.08 -17.22 10.53
C GLU A 200 3.38 -17.64 9.10
N GLU A 201 4.45 -18.37 8.90
CA GLU A 201 4.89 -18.89 7.60
C GLU A 201 4.78 -20.42 7.61
N ASN A 202 4.23 -20.98 6.51
CA ASN A 202 3.97 -22.42 6.43
C ASN A 202 4.57 -23.10 5.19
N GLY A 203 5.28 -22.34 4.34
CA GLY A 203 5.93 -22.87 3.14
C GLY A 203 4.99 -23.33 2.03
N GLY A 204 3.67 -23.05 2.15
CA GLY A 204 2.67 -23.57 1.21
C GLY A 204 2.25 -25.01 1.51
N LEU A 205 1.44 -25.59 0.62
CA LEU A 205 0.97 -26.98 0.72
C LEU A 205 2.11 -27.96 0.41
N THR A 206 2.09 -29.12 1.09
CA THR A 206 2.91 -30.27 0.66
C THR A 206 2.40 -30.82 -0.68
N ASP A 207 3.23 -31.53 -1.44
CA ASP A 207 2.83 -32.11 -2.73
C ASP A 207 1.59 -33.00 -2.61
N ALA A 208 1.53 -33.85 -1.57
CA ALA A 208 0.38 -34.71 -1.31
C ALA A 208 -0.90 -33.89 -1.03
N SER A 209 -0.79 -32.79 -0.28
CA SER A 209 -1.92 -31.89 -0.01
C SER A 209 -2.31 -31.08 -1.24
N LEU A 210 -1.36 -30.73 -2.07
CA LEU A 210 -1.61 -30.04 -3.35
C LEU A 210 -2.44 -30.91 -4.29
N GLU A 211 -2.12 -32.21 -4.41
CA GLU A 211 -2.92 -33.17 -5.18
C GLU A 211 -4.35 -33.26 -4.65
N GLN A 212 -4.55 -33.35 -3.33
CA GLN A 212 -5.88 -33.38 -2.70
C GLN A 212 -6.66 -32.08 -2.92
N TYR A 213 -5.97 -30.95 -2.87
CA TYR A 213 -6.57 -29.62 -3.15
C TYR A 213 -7.07 -29.55 -4.59
N ILE A 214 -6.22 -29.89 -5.57
CA ILE A 214 -6.57 -29.86 -7.02
C ILE A 214 -7.70 -30.85 -7.32
N ALA A 215 -7.67 -32.05 -6.73
CA ALA A 215 -8.70 -33.08 -6.90
C ALA A 215 -10.05 -32.71 -6.30
N LYS A 216 -10.19 -31.61 -5.57
CA LYS A 216 -11.40 -31.24 -4.80
C LYS A 216 -11.88 -32.36 -3.89
N ASN A 217 -10.99 -33.07 -3.22
CA ASN A 217 -11.37 -34.13 -2.33
C ASN A 217 -12.25 -33.56 -1.18
N PRO A 218 -13.50 -34.08 -1.00
CA PRO A 218 -14.45 -33.55 -0.01
C PRO A 218 -13.94 -33.62 1.44
N GLU A 219 -13.02 -34.54 1.75
CA GLU A 219 -12.42 -34.65 3.08
C GLU A 219 -11.55 -33.44 3.44
N PHE A 220 -11.11 -32.68 2.45
CA PHE A 220 -10.23 -31.49 2.57
C PHE A 220 -10.95 -30.18 2.22
N GLU A 221 -12.29 -30.15 2.21
CA GLU A 221 -13.04 -28.89 2.15
C GLU A 221 -12.68 -27.97 3.33
N ASP A 222 -12.51 -28.55 4.51
CA ASP A 222 -11.88 -27.89 5.64
C ASP A 222 -10.36 -27.81 5.39
N ARG A 223 -9.90 -26.64 4.96
CA ARG A 223 -8.50 -26.38 4.59
C ARG A 223 -7.50 -26.62 5.72
N SER A 224 -7.97 -26.63 6.97
CA SER A 224 -7.12 -26.95 8.14
C SER A 224 -6.65 -28.41 8.18
N ARG A 225 -7.24 -29.28 7.34
CA ARG A 225 -6.84 -30.69 7.20
C ARG A 225 -5.70 -30.91 6.20
N LEU A 226 -5.48 -29.94 5.30
CA LEU A 226 -4.36 -29.99 4.37
C LEU A 226 -3.04 -29.78 5.13
N ASP A 227 -2.05 -30.60 4.83
CA ASP A 227 -0.72 -30.45 5.40
C ASP A 227 0.07 -29.38 4.66
N VAL A 228 0.88 -28.67 5.41
CA VAL A 228 1.77 -27.61 4.94
C VAL A 228 3.21 -28.01 5.21
N ASN A 229 4.14 -27.39 4.51
CA ASN A 229 5.55 -27.78 4.55
C ASN A 229 6.18 -27.63 5.94
N PHE A 230 5.75 -26.66 6.73
CA PHE A 230 6.15 -26.49 8.14
C PHE A 230 5.10 -25.69 8.93
N GLN A 231 5.15 -25.76 10.27
CA GLN A 231 4.17 -25.14 11.15
C GLN A 231 4.82 -24.44 12.35
N ASP A 232 6.07 -24.07 12.25
CA ASP A 232 6.90 -23.55 13.34
C ASP A 232 7.66 -22.28 12.98
N ALA A 233 7.37 -21.68 11.80
CA ALA A 233 8.05 -20.49 11.33
C ALA A 233 7.17 -19.24 11.39
N GLN A 234 7.79 -18.09 11.63
CA GLN A 234 7.15 -16.79 11.56
C GLN A 234 8.10 -15.73 11.02
N SER A 235 7.53 -14.77 10.29
CA SER A 235 8.24 -13.59 9.81
C SER A 235 7.65 -12.31 10.39
N THR A 236 8.49 -11.33 10.72
CA THR A 236 8.02 -10.03 11.24
C THR A 236 8.83 -8.88 10.65
N LEU A 237 8.12 -7.93 10.05
CA LEU A 237 8.71 -6.65 9.62
C LEU A 237 8.31 -5.57 10.62
N TYR A 238 9.30 -4.99 11.28
CA TYR A 238 9.15 -3.86 12.20
C TYR A 238 9.57 -2.55 11.55
N GLY A 239 8.90 -1.48 11.91
CA GLY A 239 9.26 -0.13 11.48
C GLY A 239 8.98 0.92 12.54
N LYS A 240 9.92 1.85 12.70
CA LYS A 240 9.72 3.08 13.45
C LYS A 240 10.22 4.25 12.62
N ARG A 241 9.48 5.33 12.62
CA ARG A 241 9.87 6.54 11.91
C ARG A 241 9.52 7.79 12.71
N PHE A 242 10.45 8.71 12.70
CA PHE A 242 10.23 10.09 13.09
C PHE A 242 10.51 10.98 11.89
N PHE A 243 9.53 11.82 11.54
CA PHE A 243 9.61 12.75 10.42
C PHE A 243 9.31 14.16 10.90
N LEU A 244 10.05 15.11 10.41
CA LEU A 244 9.89 16.53 10.64
C LEU A 244 10.12 17.27 9.33
N ASP A 245 9.21 18.13 8.93
CA ASP A 245 9.40 19.11 7.85
C ASP A 245 8.96 20.48 8.37
N HIS A 246 9.87 21.44 8.35
CA HIS A 246 9.54 22.79 8.73
C HIS A 246 10.16 23.81 7.79
N SER A 247 9.45 24.92 7.60
CA SER A 247 9.87 25.95 6.68
C SER A 247 9.50 27.34 7.19
N TYR A 248 10.28 28.31 6.71
CA TYR A 248 10.08 29.72 7.01
C TYR A 248 10.10 30.54 5.73
N ALA A 249 9.03 31.32 5.50
CA ALA A 249 8.94 32.26 4.40
C ALA A 249 9.73 33.53 4.73
N LEU A 250 10.92 33.64 4.15
CA LEU A 250 11.78 34.82 4.25
C LEU A 250 11.12 36.05 3.62
N TYR A 251 10.46 35.80 2.48
CA TYR A 251 9.72 36.82 1.74
C TYR A 251 8.38 36.23 1.32
N LYS A 252 7.29 36.96 1.60
CA LYS A 252 5.93 36.59 1.17
C LYS A 252 5.24 37.88 0.68
N ARG A 253 4.90 37.91 -0.58
CA ARG A 253 4.14 38.99 -1.18
C ARG A 253 2.92 38.43 -1.90
N ASN A 254 1.75 38.82 -1.43
CA ASN A 254 0.47 38.46 -2.03
C ASN A 254 -0.04 39.73 -2.76
N ASP A 255 0.37 39.91 -4.02
CA ASP A 255 -0.25 40.89 -4.89
C ASP A 255 -1.42 40.23 -5.63
N SER A 256 -2.44 40.99 -5.96
CA SER A 256 -3.59 40.55 -6.75
C SER A 256 -3.23 39.96 -8.12
N LEU A 257 -1.99 40.13 -8.58
CA LEU A 257 -1.49 39.67 -9.88
C LEU A 257 -0.46 38.56 -9.82
N ALA A 258 0.26 38.36 -8.69
CA ALA A 258 1.22 37.28 -8.55
C ALA A 258 1.63 37.05 -7.10
N GLN A 259 1.52 35.79 -6.65
CA GLN A 259 2.12 35.35 -5.39
C GLN A 259 3.64 35.18 -5.59
N ARG A 260 4.45 35.82 -4.76
CA ARG A 260 5.91 35.65 -4.77
C ARG A 260 6.37 35.28 -3.38
N ASN A 261 7.00 34.13 -3.25
CA ASN A 261 7.49 33.62 -1.97
C ASN A 261 8.93 33.16 -2.13
N LEU A 262 9.75 33.44 -1.11
CA LEU A 262 11.05 32.82 -0.92
C LEU A 262 11.01 32.10 0.44
N THR A 263 11.21 30.80 0.42
CA THR A 263 11.10 29.93 1.60
C THR A 263 12.40 29.18 1.81
N ILE A 264 12.84 29.06 3.05
CA ILE A 264 13.88 28.12 3.46
C ILE A 264 13.24 27.07 4.35
N GLY A 265 13.62 25.82 4.19
CA GLY A 265 13.10 24.72 5.00
C GLY A 265 14.16 23.67 5.31
N HIS A 266 13.83 22.86 6.30
CA HIS A 266 14.61 21.72 6.72
C HIS A 266 13.67 20.53 6.94
N ARG A 267 14.10 19.36 6.45
CA ARG A 267 13.38 18.08 6.60
C ARG A 267 14.32 17.07 7.26
N LEU A 268 13.85 16.44 8.32
CA LEU A 268 14.49 15.33 8.99
C LEU A 268 13.62 14.08 8.81
N ASN A 269 14.22 12.99 8.37
CA ASN A 269 13.58 11.68 8.36
C ASN A 269 14.51 10.66 9.01
N HIS A 270 14.10 10.14 10.15
CA HIS A 270 14.79 9.04 10.84
C HIS A 270 13.94 7.79 10.77
N THR A 271 14.43 6.77 10.11
CA THR A 271 13.74 5.49 9.88
C THR A 271 14.57 4.34 10.44
N TYR A 272 13.92 3.48 11.20
CA TYR A 272 14.41 2.19 11.63
C TYR A 272 13.51 1.10 11.06
N LYS A 273 14.07 0.16 10.31
CA LYS A 273 13.40 -1.04 9.81
C LYS A 273 14.15 -2.27 10.29
N LYS A 274 13.41 -3.32 10.60
CA LYS A 274 13.97 -4.61 11.01
C LYS A 274 13.09 -5.72 10.45
N TYR A 275 13.71 -6.67 9.78
CA TYR A 275 13.07 -7.92 9.37
C TYR A 275 13.64 -9.06 10.21
N ARG A 276 12.75 -9.97 10.64
CA ARG A 276 13.12 -11.16 11.38
C ARG A 276 12.34 -12.34 10.82
N PHE A 277 13.06 -13.41 10.47
CA PHE A 277 12.54 -14.75 10.27
C PHE A 277 12.94 -15.60 11.46
N GLN A 278 12.03 -16.44 11.95
CA GLN A 278 12.28 -17.36 13.07
C GLN A 278 11.60 -18.69 12.76
N GLN A 279 12.30 -19.79 13.07
CA GLN A 279 11.78 -21.15 12.95
C GLN A 279 12.31 -22.00 14.10
N GLU A 280 11.47 -22.88 14.67
CA GLU A 280 11.88 -23.70 15.80
C GLU A 280 12.86 -24.78 15.38
N ASN A 281 12.64 -25.43 14.23
CA ASN A 281 13.50 -26.47 13.70
C ASN A 281 13.88 -26.14 12.26
N ALA A 282 15.14 -26.37 11.90
CA ALA A 282 15.58 -26.21 10.52
C ALA A 282 14.78 -27.12 9.58
N ASN A 283 14.47 -26.64 8.38
CA ASN A 283 13.69 -27.36 7.40
C ASN A 283 14.51 -27.63 6.13
N GLU A 284 14.48 -28.85 5.64
CA GLU A 284 15.25 -29.29 4.46
C GLU A 284 14.93 -28.51 3.17
N ILE A 285 13.74 -27.88 3.09
CA ILE A 285 13.34 -27.03 1.93
C ILE A 285 14.31 -25.87 1.73
N PHE A 286 14.90 -25.35 2.81
CA PHE A 286 15.86 -24.24 2.76
C PHE A 286 17.32 -24.71 2.68
N GLY A 287 17.54 -26.03 2.60
CA GLY A 287 18.86 -26.63 2.61
C GLY A 287 19.48 -26.77 3.99
N PRO A 288 20.80 -27.02 4.08
CA PRO A 288 21.49 -27.20 5.35
C PRO A 288 21.53 -25.90 6.16
N SER A 289 21.64 -26.04 7.48
CA SER A 289 21.72 -24.92 8.42
C SER A 289 22.88 -25.07 9.39
N PHE A 290 23.40 -23.95 9.93
CA PHE A 290 24.41 -23.94 10.99
C PHE A 290 23.85 -24.47 12.31
N GLU A 291 22.58 -24.20 12.58
CA GLU A 291 21.84 -24.63 13.77
C GLU A 291 20.66 -25.49 13.35
N GLU A 292 20.43 -26.62 14.03
CA GLU A 292 19.27 -27.50 13.74
C GLU A 292 17.98 -26.98 14.39
N VAL A 293 18.09 -26.20 15.45
CA VAL A 293 16.99 -25.67 16.25
C VAL A 293 17.20 -24.20 16.58
N GLY A 294 16.10 -23.45 16.60
CA GLY A 294 16.13 -22.04 17.02
C GLY A 294 16.65 -21.09 15.95
N ILE A 295 16.40 -21.40 14.66
CA ILE A 295 16.73 -20.53 13.53
C ILE A 295 16.20 -19.11 13.77
N ARG A 296 17.08 -18.12 13.62
CA ARG A 296 16.72 -16.73 13.87
C ARG A 296 17.55 -15.74 13.04
N ASP A 297 17.06 -15.43 11.89
CA ASP A 297 17.63 -14.44 11.00
C ASP A 297 17.07 -13.06 11.32
N GLU A 298 17.93 -12.08 11.55
CA GLU A 298 17.53 -10.71 11.86
C GLU A 298 18.41 -9.71 11.14
N THR A 299 17.81 -8.93 10.24
CA THR A 299 18.46 -7.79 9.58
C THR A 299 17.80 -6.49 9.98
N ARG A 300 18.59 -5.40 9.98
CA ARG A 300 18.12 -4.07 10.32
C ARG A 300 18.68 -3.01 9.40
N LEU A 301 17.92 -1.94 9.22
CA LEU A 301 18.35 -0.70 8.57
C LEU A 301 18.00 0.46 9.49
N THR A 302 19.00 1.28 9.81
CA THR A 302 18.83 2.61 10.39
C THR A 302 19.22 3.63 9.35
N SER A 303 18.34 4.54 9.00
CA SER A 303 18.61 5.61 8.04
C SER A 303 18.16 6.95 8.61
N THR A 304 19.05 7.94 8.57
CA THR A 304 18.76 9.31 9.01
C THR A 304 19.12 10.26 7.89
N SER A 305 18.13 10.94 7.34
CA SER A 305 18.34 11.96 6.32
C SER A 305 18.01 13.36 6.86
N ASN A 306 18.91 14.31 6.61
CA ASN A 306 18.73 15.73 6.84
C ASN A 306 18.77 16.44 5.49
N GLU A 307 17.68 17.12 5.12
CA GLU A 307 17.55 17.85 3.87
C GLU A 307 17.30 19.32 4.16
N VAL A 308 18.09 20.19 3.59
CA VAL A 308 17.85 21.65 3.56
C VAL A 308 17.39 22.02 2.17
N TYR A 309 16.36 22.84 2.08
CA TYR A 309 15.84 23.29 0.81
C TYR A 309 15.53 24.79 0.78
N VAL A 310 15.62 25.37 -0.41
CA VAL A 310 15.22 26.74 -0.70
C VAL A 310 14.18 26.69 -1.81
N GLY A 311 12.99 27.22 -1.52
CA GLY A 311 11.86 27.30 -2.46
C GLY A 311 11.62 28.73 -2.92
N PHE A 312 11.44 28.92 -4.22
CA PHE A 312 11.04 30.17 -4.83
C PHE A 312 9.76 29.98 -5.65
N THR A 313 8.75 30.77 -5.39
CA THR A 313 7.47 30.76 -6.13
C THR A 313 7.25 32.11 -6.83
N ALA A 314 6.96 32.07 -8.11
CA ALA A 314 6.61 33.21 -8.94
C ALA A 314 5.23 33.02 -9.59
N GLY A 315 4.17 33.21 -8.82
CA GLY A 315 2.80 32.96 -9.26
C GLY A 315 2.61 31.49 -9.69
N ASN A 316 1.85 31.29 -10.76
CA ASN A 316 1.65 29.98 -11.37
C ASN A 316 2.74 29.64 -12.41
N LEU A 317 3.59 30.60 -12.75
CA LEU A 317 4.60 30.45 -13.80
C LEU A 317 5.75 29.53 -13.38
N ALA A 318 6.19 29.64 -12.13
CA ALA A 318 7.31 28.85 -11.64
C ALA A 318 7.26 28.69 -10.12
N GLN A 319 7.40 27.45 -9.70
CA GLN A 319 7.82 27.08 -8.37
C GLN A 319 9.09 26.25 -8.52
N ILE A 320 10.19 26.73 -7.94
CA ILE A 320 11.50 26.08 -7.99
C ILE A 320 11.90 25.73 -6.57
N VAL A 321 12.36 24.53 -6.35
CA VAL A 321 12.94 24.08 -5.07
C VAL A 321 14.32 23.53 -5.35
N ALA A 322 15.34 24.08 -4.71
CA ALA A 322 16.69 23.49 -4.69
C ALA A 322 16.91 22.83 -3.33
N ARG A 323 17.52 21.67 -3.30
CA ARG A 323 17.71 20.90 -2.07
C ARG A 323 19.09 20.25 -1.98
N GLY A 324 19.62 20.18 -0.76
CA GLY A 324 20.79 19.39 -0.42
C GLY A 324 20.44 18.43 0.72
N ARG A 325 20.82 17.16 0.59
CA ARG A 325 20.48 16.12 1.55
C ARG A 325 21.74 15.39 2.00
N HIS A 326 21.88 15.23 3.29
CA HIS A 326 22.82 14.30 3.90
C HIS A 326 22.05 13.10 4.43
N THR A 327 22.46 11.89 4.06
CA THR A 327 21.89 10.63 4.55
C THR A 327 22.99 9.79 5.18
N ASN A 328 22.80 9.41 6.44
CA ASN A 328 23.57 8.37 7.11
C ASN A 328 22.74 7.08 7.08
N TYR A 329 23.33 5.96 6.68
CA TYR A 329 22.69 4.66 6.67
C TYR A 329 23.56 3.59 7.32
N ASP A 330 22.92 2.61 7.95
CA ASP A 330 23.52 1.43 8.57
C ASP A 330 22.58 0.26 8.36
N TYR A 331 22.92 -0.62 7.41
CA TYR A 331 22.20 -1.85 7.10
C TYR A 331 23.05 -3.06 7.48
N GLY A 332 22.45 -4.09 8.10
CA GLY A 332 23.17 -5.35 8.30
C GLY A 332 22.70 -6.21 9.45
N TYR A 333 23.62 -7.04 9.90
CA TYR A 333 23.45 -8.18 10.80
C TYR A 333 24.28 -7.99 12.07
N ASN A 334 24.11 -8.89 13.06
CA ASN A 334 24.83 -8.78 14.33
C ASN A 334 26.17 -9.51 14.32
N THR A 335 26.36 -10.47 13.44
CA THR A 335 27.54 -11.36 13.39
C THR A 335 28.27 -11.24 12.05
N VAL A 336 29.58 -11.43 12.06
CA VAL A 336 30.39 -11.66 10.84
C VAL A 336 30.41 -13.16 10.61
N LEU A 337 30.15 -13.60 9.38
CA LEU A 337 30.25 -15.01 9.02
C LEU A 337 31.64 -15.31 8.47
N ASP A 338 32.24 -16.38 9.01
CA ASP A 338 33.47 -16.96 8.53
C ASP A 338 33.13 -18.29 7.85
N LEU A 339 33.15 -18.26 6.53
CA LEU A 339 32.86 -19.42 5.69
C LEU A 339 34.19 -19.99 5.14
N GLU A 340 34.19 -21.23 4.68
CA GLU A 340 35.39 -21.86 4.09
C GLU A 340 35.97 -21.05 2.92
N ASP A 341 35.10 -20.35 2.16
CA ASP A 341 35.46 -19.52 0.99
C ASP A 341 35.80 -18.07 1.34
N GLY A 342 35.69 -17.63 2.61
CA GLY A 342 36.01 -16.30 3.06
C GLY A 342 35.01 -15.68 4.04
N PHE A 343 35.26 -14.42 4.39
CA PHE A 343 34.40 -13.68 5.31
C PHE A 343 33.28 -12.95 4.55
N ILE A 344 32.06 -13.03 5.08
CA ILE A 344 30.96 -12.15 4.69
C ILE A 344 30.86 -11.04 5.73
N THR A 345 30.90 -9.77 5.27
CA THR A 345 30.72 -8.61 6.13
C THR A 345 29.34 -8.63 6.79
N ASN A 346 29.23 -8.03 7.96
CA ASN A 346 27.94 -7.92 8.62
C ASN A 346 27.26 -6.57 8.38
N ARG A 347 27.90 -5.63 7.67
CA ARG A 347 27.38 -4.27 7.56
C ARG A 347 27.69 -3.58 6.24
N LEU A 348 26.65 -2.91 5.71
CA LEU A 348 26.76 -1.86 4.71
C LEU A 348 26.38 -0.54 5.38
N GLN A 349 27.33 0.37 5.59
CA GLN A 349 27.11 1.62 6.28
C GLN A 349 27.85 2.77 5.62
N GLY A 350 27.31 3.96 5.70
CA GLY A 350 27.99 5.11 5.11
C GLY A 350 27.22 6.42 5.24
N ASN A 351 27.82 7.43 4.62
CA ASN A 351 27.24 8.76 4.50
C ASN A 351 27.15 9.16 3.03
N ILE A 352 26.01 9.70 2.64
CA ILE A 352 25.73 10.13 1.28
C ILE A 352 25.33 11.59 1.31
N ILE A 353 25.94 12.38 0.43
CA ILE A 353 25.52 13.75 0.15
C ILE A 353 24.90 13.79 -1.22
N SER A 354 23.64 14.20 -1.28
CA SER A 354 22.84 14.32 -2.51
C SER A 354 22.48 15.78 -2.74
N ALA A 355 22.35 16.15 -4.01
CA ALA A 355 21.79 17.44 -4.43
C ALA A 355 20.67 17.21 -5.44
N GLY A 356 19.69 18.10 -5.41
CA GLY A 356 18.54 17.96 -6.29
C GLY A 356 17.66 19.19 -6.31
N GLY A 357 16.51 19.06 -6.99
CA GLY A 357 15.52 20.11 -7.04
C GLY A 357 14.27 19.71 -7.80
N ASP A 358 13.25 20.56 -7.66
CA ASP A 358 11.98 20.41 -8.35
C ASP A 358 11.65 21.71 -9.09
N TYR A 359 10.97 21.55 -10.19
CA TYR A 359 10.33 22.62 -10.94
C TYR A 359 8.87 22.28 -11.18
N THR A 360 7.98 23.21 -10.89
CA THR A 360 6.58 23.13 -11.28
C THR A 360 6.18 24.47 -11.90
N GLY A 361 5.52 24.46 -13.04
CA GLY A 361 5.09 25.67 -13.71
C GLY A 361 3.89 25.43 -14.61
N THR A 362 3.11 26.52 -14.83
CA THR A 362 1.96 26.51 -15.73
C THR A 362 2.05 27.69 -16.69
N LEU A 363 1.91 27.42 -17.98
CA LEU A 363 1.91 28.44 -19.02
C LEU A 363 0.80 28.13 -20.04
N GLY A 364 -0.24 28.98 -20.08
CA GLY A 364 -1.44 28.66 -20.84
C GLY A 364 -2.09 27.37 -20.35
N GLY A 365 -2.36 26.43 -21.28
CA GLY A 365 -2.86 25.09 -20.96
C GLY A 365 -1.77 24.09 -20.58
N PHE A 366 -0.49 24.45 -20.66
CA PHE A 366 0.63 23.57 -20.37
C PHE A 366 1.01 23.59 -18.89
N GLN A 367 1.23 22.40 -18.34
CA GLN A 367 1.74 22.21 -16.99
C GLN A 367 3.05 21.41 -17.07
N PHE A 368 4.10 21.95 -16.46
CA PHE A 368 5.42 21.33 -16.39
C PHE A 368 5.70 20.90 -14.96
N LYS A 369 6.17 19.68 -14.78
CA LYS A 369 6.76 19.20 -13.53
C LYS A 369 8.09 18.54 -13.86
N GLY A 370 9.14 18.94 -13.17
CA GLY A 370 10.46 18.32 -13.27
C GLY A 370 10.98 18.09 -11.87
N ASN A 371 11.71 17.03 -11.65
CA ASN A 371 12.40 16.77 -10.40
C ASN A 371 13.66 15.97 -10.66
N GLY A 372 14.64 16.15 -9.80
CA GLY A 372 15.88 15.41 -9.86
C GLY A 372 16.56 15.34 -8.53
N MET A 373 17.26 14.24 -8.31
CA MET A 373 18.16 14.00 -7.19
C MET A 373 19.34 13.19 -7.69
N ILE A 374 20.55 13.54 -7.26
CA ILE A 374 21.78 12.82 -7.57
C ILE A 374 22.64 12.68 -6.30
N ASN A 375 23.20 11.50 -6.10
CA ASN A 375 24.16 11.23 -5.04
C ASN A 375 25.56 11.68 -5.50
N LEU A 376 26.09 12.72 -4.87
CA LEU A 376 27.38 13.35 -5.24
C LEU A 376 28.57 12.70 -4.52
N ILE A 377 28.40 12.42 -3.21
CA ILE A 377 29.43 11.90 -2.33
C ILE A 377 28.90 10.68 -1.59
N GLY A 378 29.74 9.67 -1.39
CA GLY A 378 29.43 8.41 -0.71
C GLY A 378 29.57 7.22 -1.64
N ASP A 379 29.40 6.01 -1.09
CA ASP A 379 29.63 4.75 -1.80
C ASP A 379 28.44 4.35 -2.69
N LEU A 380 27.21 4.71 -2.29
CA LEU A 380 26.01 4.43 -3.06
C LEU A 380 25.78 5.57 -4.08
N LYS A 381 26.33 5.38 -5.27
CA LYS A 381 26.07 6.28 -6.40
C LYS A 381 24.64 6.07 -6.90
N GLY A 382 24.08 7.07 -7.55
CA GLY A 382 22.75 6.97 -8.16
C GLY A 382 22.14 8.33 -8.43
N TYR A 383 21.14 8.32 -9.29
CA TYR A 383 20.33 9.50 -9.59
C TYR A 383 18.89 9.10 -9.95
N ASP A 384 17.97 10.01 -9.77
CA ASP A 384 16.59 9.96 -10.26
C ASP A 384 16.24 11.28 -10.91
N LEU A 385 15.87 11.26 -12.19
CA LEU A 385 15.49 12.42 -12.97
C LEU A 385 14.13 12.17 -13.60
N GLY A 386 13.18 13.04 -13.36
CA GLY A 386 11.83 12.93 -13.92
C GLY A 386 11.33 14.24 -14.49
N ALA A 387 10.58 14.13 -15.57
CA ALA A 387 9.90 15.26 -16.21
C ALA A 387 8.49 14.83 -16.65
N ARG A 388 7.52 15.70 -16.43
CA ARG A 388 6.14 15.57 -16.91
C ARG A 388 5.69 16.85 -17.56
N LEU A 389 5.18 16.72 -18.79
CA LEU A 389 4.50 17.78 -19.52
C LEU A 389 3.05 17.37 -19.71
N ALA A 390 2.11 18.16 -19.20
CA ALA A 390 0.69 17.97 -19.43
C ALA A 390 0.10 19.16 -20.18
N TYR A 391 -0.87 18.89 -21.05
CA TYR A 391 -1.72 19.90 -21.68
C TYR A 391 -3.15 19.69 -21.23
N VAL A 392 -3.69 20.69 -20.54
CA VAL A 392 -5.07 20.67 -20.00
C VAL A 392 -5.92 21.57 -20.90
N LEU A 393 -6.76 20.93 -21.72
CA LEU A 393 -7.71 21.63 -22.59
C LEU A 393 -8.96 22.01 -21.79
N SER A 394 -9.43 21.14 -20.93
CA SER A 394 -10.58 21.33 -20.03
C SER A 394 -10.44 20.48 -18.77
N PRO A 395 -11.26 20.66 -17.74
CA PRO A 395 -11.28 19.76 -16.56
C PRO A 395 -11.52 18.28 -16.92
N ASP A 396 -12.23 18.03 -18.03
CA ASP A 396 -12.58 16.69 -18.51
C ASP A 396 -11.68 16.19 -19.66
N PHE A 397 -10.66 16.97 -20.05
CA PHE A 397 -9.74 16.54 -21.10
C PHE A 397 -8.32 17.06 -20.87
N SER A 398 -7.40 16.13 -20.66
CA SER A 398 -5.97 16.44 -20.65
C SER A 398 -5.15 15.29 -21.21
N ILE A 399 -3.99 15.61 -21.76
CA ILE A 399 -2.97 14.67 -22.18
C ILE A 399 -1.67 14.99 -21.43
N ALA A 400 -0.87 13.98 -21.15
CA ALA A 400 0.44 14.20 -20.55
C ALA A 400 1.47 13.19 -21.08
N ALA A 401 2.73 13.64 -21.15
CA ALA A 401 3.88 12.80 -21.34
C ALA A 401 4.76 12.86 -20.10
N THR A 402 5.29 11.73 -19.68
CA THR A 402 6.17 11.59 -18.51
C THR A 402 7.42 10.84 -18.95
N ALA A 403 8.59 11.29 -18.52
CA ALA A 403 9.85 10.58 -18.69
C ALA A 403 10.54 10.46 -17.33
N ASN A 404 11.12 9.31 -17.04
CA ASN A 404 11.94 9.09 -15.86
C ASN A 404 13.20 8.32 -16.23
N ILE A 405 14.32 8.73 -15.67
CA ILE A 405 15.60 8.02 -15.74
C ILE A 405 16.07 7.84 -14.30
N ASN A 406 16.29 6.60 -13.91
CA ASN A 406 16.72 6.23 -12.56
C ASN A 406 17.92 5.29 -12.65
N ASP A 407 18.91 5.52 -11.82
CA ASP A 407 20.08 4.68 -11.65
C ASP A 407 20.37 4.54 -10.17
N ARG A 408 20.37 3.31 -9.64
CA ARG A 408 20.57 3.06 -8.23
C ARG A 408 21.11 1.65 -7.98
N ALA A 409 21.79 1.46 -6.88
CA ALA A 409 22.16 0.11 -6.44
C ALA A 409 20.90 -0.73 -6.14
N PRO A 410 20.92 -2.05 -6.40
CA PRO A 410 19.87 -2.97 -6.01
C PRO A 410 19.52 -2.88 -4.52
N ASN A 411 18.38 -3.43 -4.12
CA ASN A 411 17.96 -3.41 -2.71
C ASN A 411 19.03 -4.07 -1.82
N TYR A 412 19.10 -3.64 -0.56
CA TYR A 412 20.15 -4.09 0.37
C TYR A 412 20.27 -5.60 0.51
N ASN A 413 19.17 -6.34 0.45
CA ASN A 413 19.17 -7.80 0.57
C ASN A 413 19.72 -8.54 -0.67
N PHE A 414 19.85 -7.87 -1.82
CA PHE A 414 20.63 -8.39 -2.94
C PHE A 414 22.13 -8.23 -2.70
N LEU A 415 22.53 -7.15 -2.03
CA LEU A 415 23.95 -6.81 -1.80
C LEU A 415 24.54 -7.58 -0.63
N LEU A 416 23.76 -7.79 0.44
CA LEU A 416 24.20 -8.47 1.65
C LEU A 416 23.03 -9.18 2.31
N TYR A 417 23.17 -10.49 2.54
CA TYR A 417 22.25 -11.29 3.32
C TYR A 417 22.98 -12.30 4.19
N GLN A 418 22.46 -12.57 5.39
CA GLN A 418 22.96 -13.60 6.30
C GLN A 418 21.79 -14.32 6.97
N SER A 419 21.90 -15.63 7.06
CA SER A 419 20.93 -16.54 7.65
C SER A 419 21.62 -17.67 8.37
N ASP A 420 20.92 -18.30 9.32
CA ASP A 420 21.32 -19.59 9.88
C ASP A 420 21.27 -20.71 8.82
N TYR A 421 20.48 -20.56 7.74
CA TYR A 421 20.53 -21.43 6.57
C TYR A 421 21.74 -21.17 5.70
N ILE A 422 22.61 -22.16 5.49
CA ILE A 422 23.92 -22.01 4.86
C ILE A 422 23.82 -21.40 3.47
N ASN A 423 22.82 -21.82 2.68
CA ASN A 423 22.63 -21.33 1.32
C ASN A 423 22.15 -19.87 1.24
N TYR A 424 21.67 -19.28 2.34
CA TYR A 424 21.16 -17.90 2.38
C TYR A 424 22.21 -16.92 2.93
N ASN A 425 23.46 -17.04 2.47
CA ASN A 425 24.55 -16.19 2.91
C ASN A 425 25.34 -15.67 1.71
N TRP A 426 25.29 -14.35 1.47
CA TRP A 426 26.00 -13.73 0.35
C TRP A 426 26.39 -12.29 0.61
N GLU A 427 27.48 -11.87 -0.05
CA GLU A 427 27.89 -10.49 -0.26
C GLU A 427 28.18 -10.33 -1.75
N THR A 428 27.39 -9.50 -2.45
CA THR A 428 27.49 -9.34 -3.91
C THR A 428 28.06 -7.97 -4.26
N SER A 429 28.69 -7.89 -5.43
CA SER A 429 29.17 -6.63 -6.03
C SER A 429 28.37 -6.27 -7.28
N PHE A 430 27.05 -6.29 -7.19
CA PHE A 430 26.15 -5.98 -8.30
C PHE A 430 26.30 -4.53 -8.76
N SER A 431 26.19 -4.33 -10.07
CA SER A 431 26.09 -3.02 -10.69
C SER A 431 24.79 -2.31 -10.31
N ASN A 432 24.74 -1.01 -10.52
CA ASN A 432 23.48 -0.27 -10.40
C ASN A 432 22.47 -0.75 -11.46
N GLU A 433 21.20 -0.85 -11.06
CA GLU A 433 20.08 -0.98 -11.98
C GLU A 433 19.84 0.36 -12.67
N SER A 434 19.93 0.40 -14.00
CA SER A 434 19.64 1.61 -14.79
C SER A 434 18.29 1.46 -15.50
N ARG A 435 17.34 2.32 -15.14
CA ARG A 435 15.97 2.27 -15.63
C ARG A 435 15.61 3.54 -16.39
N GLN A 436 14.94 3.39 -17.52
CA GLN A 436 14.38 4.46 -18.35
C GLN A 436 12.90 4.16 -18.60
N SER A 437 12.02 5.06 -18.25
CA SER A 437 10.58 4.91 -18.42
C SER A 437 9.99 6.10 -19.16
N LEU A 438 9.09 5.81 -20.10
CA LEU A 438 8.30 6.79 -20.83
C LEU A 438 6.83 6.48 -20.63
N GLY A 439 6.04 7.48 -20.27
CA GLY A 439 4.60 7.34 -20.06
C GLY A 439 3.80 8.37 -20.85
N PHE A 440 2.61 7.97 -21.28
CA PHE A 440 1.63 8.83 -21.92
C PHE A 440 0.27 8.62 -21.24
N ASP A 441 -0.34 9.70 -20.77
CA ASP A 441 -1.65 9.69 -20.13
C ASP A 441 -2.67 10.45 -20.98
N LEU A 442 -3.83 9.88 -21.14
CA LEU A 442 -5.05 10.52 -21.63
C LEU A 442 -6.08 10.53 -20.51
N TRP A 443 -6.48 11.70 -20.06
CA TRP A 443 -7.61 11.89 -19.16
C TRP A 443 -8.79 12.42 -19.95
N ALA A 444 -9.76 11.57 -20.24
CA ALA A 444 -10.99 11.90 -20.93
C ALA A 444 -12.14 11.00 -20.40
N PRO A 445 -12.60 11.19 -19.14
CA PRO A 445 -13.46 10.23 -18.43
C PRO A 445 -14.77 9.94 -19.14
N GLN A 446 -15.27 10.84 -19.98
CA GLN A 446 -16.46 10.62 -20.81
C GLN A 446 -16.17 9.73 -22.04
N LEU A 447 -14.90 9.65 -22.48
CA LEU A 447 -14.49 8.83 -23.61
C LEU A 447 -13.68 7.61 -23.14
N LEU A 448 -12.49 7.85 -22.62
CA LEU A 448 -11.57 6.83 -22.14
C LEU A 448 -10.45 7.50 -21.33
N ASN A 449 -10.16 6.99 -20.12
CA ASN A 449 -8.88 7.27 -19.47
C ASN A 449 -7.90 6.18 -19.90
N ALA A 450 -6.77 6.59 -20.46
CA ALA A 450 -5.75 5.65 -20.92
C ALA A 450 -4.36 6.05 -20.39
N ASN A 451 -3.56 5.03 -20.13
CA ASN A 451 -2.15 5.15 -19.79
C ASN A 451 -1.35 4.15 -20.66
N LEU A 452 -0.27 4.62 -21.25
CA LEU A 452 0.73 3.80 -21.90
C LEU A 452 2.05 4.04 -21.20
N GLU A 453 2.77 2.98 -20.88
CA GLU A 453 4.11 3.03 -20.30
C GLU A 453 5.03 2.07 -21.02
N PHE A 454 6.23 2.54 -21.32
CA PHE A 454 7.33 1.73 -21.84
C PHE A 454 8.52 1.93 -20.91
N THR A 455 9.11 0.83 -20.45
CA THR A 455 10.25 0.84 -19.52
C THR A 455 11.33 -0.10 -20.00
N THR A 456 12.57 0.34 -19.95
CA THR A 456 13.77 -0.49 -20.09
C THR A 456 14.56 -0.50 -18.80
N ILE A 457 15.09 -1.66 -18.42
CA ILE A 457 15.90 -1.86 -17.22
C ILE A 457 17.15 -2.64 -17.64
N ASN A 458 18.33 -2.07 -17.41
CA ASN A 458 19.60 -2.78 -17.55
C ASN A 458 20.09 -3.20 -16.16
N ASP A 459 20.83 -4.29 -16.10
CA ASP A 459 21.40 -4.84 -14.86
C ASP A 459 20.34 -5.11 -13.78
N MET A 460 19.17 -5.60 -14.19
CA MET A 460 18.07 -5.90 -13.26
C MET A 460 18.48 -7.01 -12.30
N ALA A 461 18.40 -6.74 -10.98
CA ALA A 461 18.59 -7.74 -9.93
C ALA A 461 17.28 -8.49 -9.65
N TYR A 462 17.37 -9.79 -9.49
CA TYR A 462 16.23 -10.67 -9.22
C TYR A 462 16.65 -11.88 -8.37
N PHE A 463 15.69 -12.47 -7.69
CA PHE A 463 15.87 -13.76 -7.03
C PHE A 463 15.37 -14.88 -7.93
N ALA A 464 16.08 -15.98 -7.96
CA ALA A 464 15.69 -17.21 -8.65
C ALA A 464 16.28 -18.43 -7.92
N LEU A 465 15.82 -19.63 -8.28
CA LEU A 465 16.43 -20.87 -7.79
C LEU A 465 17.76 -21.12 -8.50
N ASP A 466 18.77 -21.52 -7.75
CA ASP A 466 20.03 -22.03 -8.26
C ASP A 466 19.91 -23.51 -8.69
N GLU A 467 21.01 -24.11 -9.13
CA GLU A 467 21.06 -25.53 -9.54
C GLU A 467 20.76 -26.50 -8.37
N LEU A 468 20.86 -26.05 -7.15
CA LEU A 468 20.59 -26.84 -5.93
C LEU A 468 19.15 -26.64 -5.42
N GLY A 469 18.36 -25.78 -6.07
CA GLY A 469 17.00 -25.44 -5.67
C GLY A 469 16.90 -24.42 -4.53
N SER A 470 17.97 -23.69 -4.23
CA SER A 470 17.99 -22.62 -3.23
C SER A 470 17.77 -21.25 -3.86
N VAL A 471 17.03 -20.37 -3.19
CA VAL A 471 16.79 -19.02 -3.69
C VAL A 471 18.05 -18.17 -3.53
N GLN A 472 18.57 -17.66 -4.65
CA GLN A 472 19.79 -16.86 -4.71
C GLN A 472 19.57 -15.55 -5.45
N PRO A 473 20.38 -14.51 -5.16
CA PRO A 473 20.35 -13.26 -5.91
C PRO A 473 21.14 -13.39 -7.22
N PHE A 474 20.54 -12.91 -8.29
CA PHE A 474 21.16 -12.82 -9.61
C PHE A 474 21.02 -11.41 -10.17
N GLN A 475 21.87 -11.06 -11.13
CA GLN A 475 21.76 -9.84 -11.90
C GLN A 475 21.76 -10.18 -13.39
N HIS A 476 20.78 -9.66 -14.12
CA HIS A 476 20.63 -9.92 -15.56
C HIS A 476 21.58 -9.01 -16.36
N GLU A 477 22.50 -9.60 -17.11
CA GLU A 477 23.48 -8.87 -17.93
C GLU A 477 22.85 -8.18 -19.17
N GLY A 478 21.62 -8.56 -19.51
CA GLY A 478 20.87 -8.00 -20.63
C GLY A 478 19.93 -6.87 -20.24
N GLN A 479 19.14 -6.42 -21.21
CA GLN A 479 18.09 -5.45 -21.00
C GLN A 479 16.74 -6.16 -20.79
N VAL A 480 15.96 -5.71 -19.82
CA VAL A 480 14.53 -6.01 -19.72
C VAL A 480 13.75 -4.88 -20.36
N SER A 481 12.87 -5.21 -21.30
CA SER A 481 12.01 -4.23 -21.98
C SER A 481 10.55 -4.58 -21.74
N TYR A 482 9.81 -3.65 -21.12
CA TYR A 482 8.43 -3.84 -20.69
C TYR A 482 7.52 -2.74 -21.22
N ILE A 483 6.38 -3.13 -21.79
CA ILE A 483 5.34 -2.23 -22.26
C ILE A 483 4.00 -2.58 -21.64
N LYS A 484 3.23 -1.56 -21.24
CA LYS A 484 1.85 -1.73 -20.82
C LYS A 484 0.95 -0.64 -21.34
N VAL A 485 -0.32 -1.00 -21.62
CA VAL A 485 -1.40 -0.10 -22.01
C VAL A 485 -2.60 -0.38 -21.13
N LYS A 486 -3.04 0.61 -20.35
CA LYS A 486 -4.18 0.51 -19.45
C LYS A 486 -5.29 1.45 -19.91
N GLY A 487 -6.49 0.91 -20.11
CA GLY A 487 -7.68 1.68 -20.42
C GLY A 487 -8.72 1.56 -19.30
N GLN A 488 -9.39 2.67 -18.97
CA GLN A 488 -10.49 2.67 -18.01
C GLN A 488 -11.65 3.53 -18.51
N ARG A 489 -12.86 2.96 -18.48
CA ARG A 489 -14.10 3.68 -18.81
C ARG A 489 -15.28 3.19 -18.02
N GLU A 490 -16.11 4.13 -17.55
CA GLU A 490 -17.41 3.86 -16.97
C GLU A 490 -18.52 4.23 -17.95
N PHE A 491 -19.42 3.27 -18.23
CA PHE A 491 -20.64 3.48 -18.99
C PHE A 491 -21.80 3.55 -18.00
N SER A 492 -22.62 4.60 -18.06
CA SER A 492 -23.77 4.78 -17.18
C SER A 492 -25.07 4.83 -17.98
N LEU A 493 -26.06 4.05 -17.56
CA LEU A 493 -27.40 4.04 -18.12
C LEU A 493 -28.42 4.14 -16.98
N GLY A 494 -28.94 5.34 -16.74
CA GLY A 494 -29.83 5.61 -15.62
C GLY A 494 -29.15 5.33 -14.27
N LYS A 495 -29.65 4.32 -13.55
CA LYS A 495 -29.13 3.92 -12.23
C LYS A 495 -28.08 2.81 -12.31
N PHE A 496 -27.84 2.24 -13.47
CA PHE A 496 -26.82 1.22 -13.70
C PHE A 496 -25.54 1.82 -14.25
N ALA A 497 -24.42 1.25 -13.89
CA ALA A 497 -23.11 1.60 -14.44
C ALA A 497 -22.25 0.35 -14.63
N LEU A 498 -21.46 0.35 -15.69
CA LEU A 498 -20.46 -0.66 -16.00
C LEU A 498 -19.09 0.02 -16.04
N ASN A 499 -18.28 -0.23 -15.02
CA ASN A 499 -16.91 0.28 -14.93
C ASN A 499 -15.95 -0.80 -15.42
N ASN A 500 -15.20 -0.50 -16.47
CA ASN A 500 -14.24 -1.41 -17.06
C ASN A 500 -12.82 -0.86 -16.88
N THR A 501 -11.91 -1.71 -16.47
CA THR A 501 -10.46 -1.48 -16.46
C THR A 501 -9.81 -2.65 -17.17
N VAL A 502 -9.04 -2.38 -18.21
CA VAL A 502 -8.32 -3.37 -19.00
C VAL A 502 -6.87 -2.93 -19.12
N LEU A 503 -5.96 -3.84 -18.86
CA LEU A 503 -4.53 -3.67 -18.99
C LEU A 503 -3.99 -4.75 -19.94
N PHE A 504 -3.34 -4.34 -21.00
CA PHE A 504 -2.45 -5.17 -21.81
C PHE A 504 -1.00 -4.83 -21.51
N GLN A 505 -0.17 -5.85 -21.41
CA GLN A 505 1.25 -5.69 -21.15
C GLN A 505 2.05 -6.81 -21.80
N SER A 506 3.33 -6.55 -22.05
CA SER A 506 4.23 -7.56 -22.62
C SER A 506 5.67 -7.26 -22.21
N VAL A 507 6.43 -8.31 -21.97
CA VAL A 507 7.88 -8.27 -21.82
C VAL A 507 8.47 -8.56 -23.20
N LEU A 508 9.03 -7.52 -23.83
CA LEU A 508 9.57 -7.58 -25.18
C LEU A 508 10.96 -8.21 -25.22
N ASP A 509 11.71 -8.05 -24.11
CA ASP A 509 13.04 -8.61 -23.89
C ASP A 509 13.24 -8.86 -22.39
N GLY A 510 13.99 -9.89 -22.00
CA GLY A 510 14.23 -10.25 -20.60
C GLY A 510 13.09 -11.05 -19.95
N GLY A 511 12.23 -11.72 -20.74
CA GLY A 511 11.13 -12.54 -20.24
C GLY A 511 11.55 -13.72 -19.36
N GLN A 512 12.83 -14.09 -19.35
CA GLN A 512 13.35 -15.12 -18.44
C GLN A 512 13.57 -14.62 -17.00
N VAL A 513 13.59 -13.31 -16.77
CA VAL A 513 13.84 -12.70 -15.45
C VAL A 513 12.72 -11.78 -14.97
N PHE A 514 11.69 -11.59 -15.80
CA PHE A 514 10.58 -10.70 -15.48
C PHE A 514 9.25 -11.27 -16.00
N ASN A 515 8.40 -11.77 -15.09
CA ASN A 515 7.17 -12.49 -15.42
C ASN A 515 5.92 -11.65 -15.10
N VAL A 516 5.06 -11.46 -16.09
CA VAL A 516 3.75 -10.81 -15.96
C VAL A 516 2.74 -11.44 -16.92
N PRO A 517 1.43 -11.48 -16.59
CA PRO A 517 0.40 -11.91 -17.55
C PRO A 517 0.17 -10.87 -18.63
N ASP A 518 -0.15 -11.27 -19.86
CA ASP A 518 -0.39 -10.35 -20.99
C ASP A 518 -1.64 -9.46 -20.79
N LEU A 519 -2.66 -9.99 -20.12
CA LEU A 519 -3.93 -9.30 -19.90
C LEU A 519 -4.31 -9.34 -18.43
N VAL A 520 -4.68 -8.18 -17.89
CA VAL A 520 -5.36 -8.05 -16.58
C VAL A 520 -6.60 -7.19 -16.76
N THR A 521 -7.75 -7.65 -16.28
CA THR A 521 -9.00 -6.90 -16.41
C THR A 521 -9.84 -6.94 -15.14
N ARG A 522 -10.56 -5.83 -14.89
CA ARG A 522 -11.60 -5.73 -13.88
C ARG A 522 -12.83 -5.06 -14.48
N ASN A 523 -13.96 -5.74 -14.43
CA ASN A 523 -15.22 -5.27 -14.96
C ASN A 523 -16.28 -5.29 -13.85
N THR A 524 -16.85 -4.14 -13.52
CA THR A 524 -17.81 -4.00 -12.43
C THR A 524 -19.12 -3.46 -12.94
N LEU A 525 -20.16 -4.29 -12.92
CA LEU A 525 -21.54 -3.90 -13.19
C LEU A 525 -22.24 -3.62 -11.86
N TYR A 526 -22.79 -2.42 -11.70
CA TYR A 526 -23.44 -2.05 -10.46
C TYR A 526 -24.65 -1.14 -10.67
N TYR A 527 -25.56 -1.24 -9.71
CA TYR A 527 -26.71 -0.38 -9.53
C TYR A 527 -26.42 0.63 -8.42
N ARG A 528 -26.87 1.90 -8.58
CA ARG A 528 -26.78 2.92 -7.54
C ARG A 528 -28.04 3.77 -7.49
N ASP A 529 -28.58 3.98 -6.28
CA ASP A 529 -29.77 4.81 -6.06
C ASP A 529 -29.95 5.22 -4.60
N HIS A 530 -30.86 6.17 -4.37
CA HIS A 530 -31.35 6.52 -3.05
C HIS A 530 -32.66 5.80 -2.74
N TRP A 531 -32.69 5.07 -1.64
CA TRP A 531 -33.86 4.35 -1.15
C TRP A 531 -34.43 4.99 0.13
N PHE A 532 -35.68 4.64 0.50
CA PHE A 532 -36.34 5.06 1.74
C PHE A 532 -36.34 6.58 1.92
N GLN A 533 -36.91 7.32 0.95
CA GLN A 533 -36.96 8.79 0.96
C GLN A 533 -35.56 9.45 1.14
N ARG A 534 -34.53 8.86 0.50
CA ARG A 534 -33.12 9.27 0.56
C ARG A 534 -32.40 8.97 1.88
N ALA A 535 -32.99 8.16 2.77
CA ALA A 535 -32.33 7.78 4.02
C ALA A 535 -31.14 6.83 3.80
N LEU A 536 -31.17 6.00 2.75
CA LEU A 536 -30.12 5.08 2.34
C LEU A 536 -29.66 5.44 0.93
N TYR A 537 -28.37 5.71 0.75
CA TYR A 537 -27.73 5.64 -0.56
C TYR A 537 -27.11 4.26 -0.75
N LEU A 538 -27.49 3.58 -1.81
CA LEU A 538 -27.10 2.20 -2.11
C LEU A 538 -26.24 2.13 -3.36
N GLN A 539 -25.19 1.30 -3.32
CA GLN A 539 -24.44 0.82 -4.48
C GLN A 539 -24.26 -0.70 -4.34
N THR A 540 -24.73 -1.46 -5.30
CA THR A 540 -24.64 -2.93 -5.28
C THR A 540 -24.38 -3.48 -6.67
N GLY A 541 -23.62 -4.57 -6.77
CA GLY A 541 -23.27 -5.13 -8.06
C GLY A 541 -22.29 -6.29 -7.99
N PHE A 542 -21.75 -6.62 -9.16
CA PHE A 542 -20.78 -7.70 -9.35
C PHE A 542 -19.49 -7.13 -9.94
N THR A 543 -18.37 -7.66 -9.47
CA THR A 543 -17.04 -7.38 -10.03
C THR A 543 -16.45 -8.68 -10.55
N LEU A 544 -16.08 -8.70 -11.84
CA LEU A 544 -15.30 -9.74 -12.47
C LEU A 544 -13.86 -9.25 -12.58
N ASN A 545 -12.90 -10.00 -12.02
CA ASN A 545 -11.48 -9.84 -12.28
C ASN A 545 -11.00 -11.06 -13.07
N TYR A 546 -10.06 -10.84 -14.00
CA TYR A 546 -9.44 -11.90 -14.78
C TYR A 546 -8.03 -11.49 -15.19
N PHE A 547 -7.14 -12.45 -15.28
CA PHE A 547 -5.81 -12.33 -15.87
C PHE A 547 -5.47 -13.60 -16.66
N THR A 548 -4.59 -13.46 -17.66
CA THR A 548 -4.11 -14.59 -18.50
C THR A 548 -3.07 -15.41 -17.75
N GLY A 549 -2.89 -16.67 -18.18
CA GLY A 549 -1.84 -17.54 -17.65
C GLY A 549 -0.43 -16.94 -17.85
N TYR A 550 0.46 -17.26 -16.92
CA TYR A 550 1.86 -16.89 -16.95
C TYR A 550 2.67 -17.66 -15.89
N ASN A 551 3.99 -17.55 -15.91
CA ASN A 551 4.85 -18.10 -14.85
C ASN A 551 4.72 -17.27 -13.58
N LEU A 552 3.92 -17.74 -12.61
CA LEU A 552 3.77 -17.09 -11.30
C LEU A 552 5.10 -17.10 -10.54
N ASN A 553 5.51 -15.94 -10.03
CA ASN A 553 6.67 -15.86 -9.16
C ASN A 553 6.46 -16.67 -7.88
N GLY A 554 7.46 -17.44 -7.49
CA GLY A 554 7.49 -18.15 -6.22
C GLY A 554 7.68 -17.18 -5.04
N TYR A 555 7.35 -17.63 -3.83
CA TYR A 555 7.52 -16.86 -2.61
C TYR A 555 8.46 -17.56 -1.66
N ASP A 556 9.50 -16.87 -1.23
CA ASP A 556 10.45 -17.32 -0.22
C ASP A 556 10.16 -16.67 1.13
N PRO A 557 9.79 -17.41 2.17
CA PRO A 557 9.48 -16.87 3.49
C PRO A 557 10.71 -16.44 4.31
N VAL A 558 11.91 -17.01 4.05
CA VAL A 558 13.16 -16.62 4.74
C VAL A 558 13.53 -15.20 4.35
N LEU A 559 13.49 -14.90 3.05
CA LEU A 559 13.76 -13.57 2.50
C LEU A 559 12.56 -12.63 2.59
N ALA A 560 11.34 -13.17 2.65
CA ALA A 560 10.07 -12.48 2.37
C ALA A 560 10.10 -11.74 1.03
N GLU A 561 10.57 -12.44 0.00
CA GLU A 561 10.70 -11.96 -1.38
C GLU A 561 9.99 -12.90 -2.35
N PHE A 562 9.68 -12.37 -3.52
CA PHE A 562 9.29 -13.19 -4.65
C PHE A 562 10.50 -13.53 -5.50
N TYR A 563 10.58 -14.76 -5.96
CA TYR A 563 11.62 -15.23 -6.88
C TYR A 563 11.02 -15.64 -8.24
N VAL A 564 11.78 -15.41 -9.29
CA VAL A 564 11.41 -15.78 -10.66
C VAL A 564 11.54 -17.29 -10.82
N GLN A 565 10.51 -17.91 -11.38
CA GLN A 565 10.52 -19.29 -11.82
C GLN A 565 9.92 -19.40 -13.21
N ASN A 566 10.46 -20.28 -14.06
CA ASN A 566 10.04 -20.50 -15.44
C ASN A 566 9.75 -21.98 -15.73
N GLU A 567 9.67 -22.80 -14.68
CA GLU A 567 9.42 -24.23 -14.80
C GLU A 567 7.94 -24.55 -14.98
N GLN A 568 7.07 -23.77 -14.31
CA GLN A 568 5.64 -24.01 -14.29
C GLN A 568 4.86 -22.75 -14.66
N GLU A 569 4.09 -22.85 -15.74
CA GLU A 569 3.06 -21.88 -16.10
C GLU A 569 1.76 -22.20 -15.36
N PHE A 570 1.13 -21.18 -14.82
CA PHE A 570 -0.18 -21.29 -14.15
C PHE A 570 -1.25 -20.66 -15.03
N ASP A 571 -2.37 -21.34 -15.16
CA ASP A 571 -3.53 -20.82 -15.87
C ASP A 571 -4.04 -19.53 -15.21
N GLY A 572 -4.46 -18.57 -16.03
CA GLY A 572 -5.23 -17.44 -15.55
C GLY A 572 -6.64 -17.87 -15.15
N PHE A 573 -7.20 -17.21 -14.15
CA PHE A 573 -8.54 -17.54 -13.67
C PHE A 573 -9.41 -16.31 -13.41
N PRO A 574 -10.74 -16.42 -13.61
CA PRO A 574 -11.68 -15.37 -13.23
C PRO A 574 -12.00 -15.45 -11.75
N THR A 575 -12.21 -14.29 -11.11
CA THR A 575 -12.86 -14.19 -9.79
C THR A 575 -14.07 -13.29 -9.89
N VAL A 576 -15.20 -13.72 -9.32
CA VAL A 576 -16.44 -12.96 -9.28
C VAL A 576 -16.77 -12.61 -7.85
N ASP A 577 -16.87 -11.31 -7.58
CA ASP A 577 -17.29 -10.78 -6.29
C ASP A 577 -18.69 -10.16 -6.41
N PHE A 578 -19.53 -10.34 -5.40
CA PHE A 578 -20.73 -9.53 -5.21
C PHE A 578 -20.51 -8.54 -4.09
N PHE A 579 -21.00 -7.31 -4.22
CA PHE A 579 -20.91 -6.31 -3.17
C PHE A 579 -22.22 -5.55 -2.97
N PHE A 580 -22.42 -5.12 -1.74
CA PHE A 580 -23.49 -4.24 -1.30
C PHE A 580 -22.89 -3.17 -0.39
N ASN A 581 -22.91 -1.92 -0.82
CA ASN A 581 -22.42 -0.77 -0.09
C ASN A 581 -23.58 0.17 0.20
N GLY A 582 -23.75 0.54 1.46
CA GLY A 582 -24.81 1.43 1.91
C GLY A 582 -24.27 2.61 2.71
N LYS A 583 -24.83 3.80 2.47
CA LYS A 583 -24.56 4.99 3.28
C LYS A 583 -25.85 5.45 3.96
N ILE A 584 -25.83 5.53 5.29
CA ILE A 584 -26.91 6.04 6.12
C ILE A 584 -26.34 7.17 6.96
N ARG A 585 -26.63 8.42 6.63
CA ARG A 585 -26.06 9.60 7.28
C ARG A 585 -24.51 9.55 7.23
N GLN A 586 -23.87 9.39 8.40
CA GLN A 586 -22.41 9.35 8.57
C GLN A 586 -21.85 7.93 8.64
N ALA A 587 -22.70 6.91 8.62
CA ALA A 587 -22.31 5.51 8.63
C ALA A 587 -22.32 4.93 7.21
N ARG A 588 -21.30 4.15 6.88
CA ARG A 588 -21.16 3.40 5.63
C ARG A 588 -21.01 1.93 5.97
N ILE A 589 -21.86 1.10 5.36
CA ILE A 589 -21.90 -0.34 5.59
C ILE A 589 -21.44 -1.01 4.31
N PHE A 590 -20.56 -1.97 4.44
CA PHE A 590 -20.01 -2.75 3.33
C PHE A 590 -20.28 -4.23 3.57
N PHE A 591 -20.84 -4.87 2.58
CA PHE A 591 -21.02 -6.31 2.53
C PHE A 591 -20.45 -6.82 1.22
N LYS A 592 -19.64 -7.87 1.26
CA LYS A 592 -19.01 -8.44 0.08
C LYS A 592 -18.98 -9.96 0.17
N LEU A 593 -19.37 -10.62 -0.92
CA LEU A 593 -19.11 -12.03 -1.16
C LEU A 593 -17.92 -12.08 -2.13
N GLU A 594 -16.76 -12.50 -1.62
CA GLU A 594 -15.53 -12.60 -2.40
C GLU A 594 -15.41 -13.98 -3.03
N HIS A 595 -15.00 -14.04 -4.31
CA HIS A 595 -14.74 -15.28 -5.06
C HIS A 595 -15.96 -16.22 -5.11
N LEU A 596 -17.13 -15.69 -5.49
CA LEU A 596 -18.37 -16.46 -5.58
C LEU A 596 -18.27 -17.70 -6.47
N ASN A 597 -17.51 -17.61 -7.53
CA ASN A 597 -17.34 -18.69 -8.51
C ASN A 597 -16.44 -19.83 -8.01
N ASP A 598 -15.74 -19.69 -6.88
CA ASP A 598 -15.05 -20.79 -6.19
C ASP A 598 -16.00 -21.95 -5.86
N LEU A 599 -17.28 -21.65 -5.57
CA LEU A 599 -18.30 -22.64 -5.26
C LEU A 599 -18.58 -23.62 -6.43
N ILE A 600 -18.24 -23.23 -7.67
CA ILE A 600 -18.55 -24.00 -8.90
C ILE A 600 -17.29 -24.32 -9.74
N GLN A 601 -16.16 -23.66 -9.49
CA GLN A 601 -14.91 -23.84 -10.22
C GLN A 601 -14.06 -25.02 -9.67
N GLY A 602 -13.03 -25.43 -10.44
CA GLY A 602 -11.96 -26.32 -9.97
C GLY A 602 -11.01 -25.61 -8.98
N ASN A 603 -10.32 -26.36 -8.15
CA ASN A 603 -9.27 -25.85 -7.26
C ASN A 603 -7.94 -25.78 -8.01
N ASN A 604 -7.84 -24.92 -9.04
CA ASN A 604 -6.60 -24.72 -9.79
C ASN A 604 -6.16 -23.25 -9.74
N ASN A 605 -6.55 -22.54 -8.68
CA ASN A 605 -6.31 -21.13 -8.48
C ASN A 605 -5.18 -20.93 -7.49
N PHE A 606 -4.07 -20.32 -7.92
CA PHE A 606 -2.88 -20.14 -7.10
C PHE A 606 -2.45 -18.67 -7.06
N SER A 607 -1.88 -18.25 -5.93
CA SER A 607 -1.28 -16.93 -5.73
C SER A 607 0.25 -16.95 -5.89
N ALA A 608 0.85 -18.11 -5.70
CA ALA A 608 2.24 -18.48 -5.98
C ALA A 608 2.30 -20.02 -6.03
N PRO A 609 3.35 -20.66 -6.58
CA PRO A 609 3.55 -22.08 -6.46
C PRO A 609 3.37 -22.56 -5.02
N LEU A 610 2.63 -23.66 -4.81
CA LEU A 610 2.23 -24.22 -3.52
C LEU A 610 1.29 -23.37 -2.65
N TYR A 611 0.96 -22.16 -3.04
CA TYR A 611 0.08 -21.24 -2.29
C TYR A 611 -1.26 -21.05 -2.99
N PRO A 612 -2.33 -21.76 -2.57
CA PRO A 612 -3.67 -21.57 -3.14
C PRO A 612 -4.15 -20.12 -3.02
N TYR A 613 -4.95 -19.70 -3.99
CA TYR A 613 -5.70 -18.47 -3.92
C TYR A 613 -6.79 -18.53 -2.83
N ARG A 614 -7.43 -17.43 -2.55
CA ARG A 614 -8.51 -17.32 -1.57
C ARG A 614 -9.73 -18.12 -1.99
N ASP A 615 -10.24 -18.96 -1.07
CA ASP A 615 -11.55 -19.57 -1.20
C ASP A 615 -12.69 -18.53 -1.08
N PHE A 616 -13.91 -18.92 -1.42
CA PHE A 616 -15.11 -18.12 -1.16
C PHE A 616 -15.14 -17.58 0.26
N GLY A 617 -15.49 -16.30 0.39
CA GLY A 617 -15.55 -15.62 1.67
C GLY A 617 -16.62 -14.55 1.77
N VAL A 618 -17.19 -14.40 2.97
CA VAL A 618 -18.17 -13.37 3.29
C VAL A 618 -17.52 -12.29 4.13
N ARG A 619 -17.66 -11.04 3.71
CA ARG A 619 -17.10 -9.87 4.39
C ARG A 619 -18.17 -8.88 4.76
N PHE A 620 -18.06 -8.38 5.97
CA PHE A 620 -18.84 -7.26 6.46
C PHE A 620 -17.92 -6.17 6.96
N GLY A 621 -18.27 -4.90 6.72
CA GLY A 621 -17.52 -3.75 7.20
C GLY A 621 -18.39 -2.55 7.51
N LEU A 622 -17.89 -1.68 8.37
CA LEU A 622 -18.53 -0.45 8.79
C LEU A 622 -17.48 0.66 8.84
N VAL A 623 -17.81 1.83 8.30
CA VAL A 623 -17.08 3.08 8.55
C VAL A 623 -18.03 4.08 9.18
N TRP A 624 -17.61 4.66 10.28
CA TRP A 624 -18.40 5.66 10.98
C TRP A 624 -17.59 6.93 11.23
N ASN A 625 -18.09 8.03 10.70
CA ASN A 625 -17.49 9.35 10.85
C ASN A 625 -18.26 10.16 11.87
N PHE A 626 -17.54 10.64 12.89
CA PHE A 626 -18.08 11.52 13.92
C PHE A 626 -17.52 12.93 13.74
N PHE A 627 -18.40 13.90 13.64
CA PHE A 627 -18.10 15.33 13.64
C PHE A 627 -18.70 15.91 14.93
N MET A 628 -17.86 16.35 15.87
CA MET A 628 -18.28 16.85 17.18
C MET A 628 -18.52 18.36 17.17
#